data_e069eb381ae3f849fcf6412121aab07b
#
_entry.id   e069eb381ae3f849fcf6412121aab07b
#
_cell.length_a   1.000
_cell.length_b   1.000
_cell.length_c   1.000
_cell.angle_alpha   90.00
_cell.angle_beta   90.00
_cell.angle_gamma   90.00
#
_symmetry.space_group_name_H-M   'P 1'
#
loop_
_entity.id
_entity.type
_entity.pdbx_description
1 polymer ?
#
loop_
_entity_poly.entity_id
_entity_poly.type
_entity_poly.pdbx_seq_one_letter_code
_entity_poly.pdbx_strand_id
1 'polypeptide(L)'
;VGCIGNRKRLYQMLKDMIVQFSTTHFYRDVKLCLILEEQDAEMFTWVRFLQNFQNDYTGMRNIMYDLESTRKGLEFLYEELSRREDASGKGEWEDYIVFVYRSSMIQTHPLADYIAKAKEYGFHFVFFEEYEELLHSECQKRIFLHDNEWTGYVQDVATGEVLQRFTYEYVTGKEVRKLAEKLACVYVDEVNLENNLTSNISLYELLKIHTPYELNLKERWSKSRIDESMAAPLGVKSGDEIVYLDIHEKAHGPHGLVAGTTGSGKSEIIQSYILSLAVNFHPYEVGFLLIIRVVEWQDYLKICHIYLEQSQT
;
A
#
# COMPACT_ATOMS: atom_id res chain seq x y z
N VAL A 1 -9.35 5.52 -22.91
CA VAL A 1 -8.54 5.23 -24.09
C VAL A 1 -8.87 3.83 -24.56
N GLY A 2 -9.02 3.62 -25.90
CA GLY A 2 -9.25 2.30 -26.48
C GLY A 2 -8.05 1.87 -27.33
N CYS A 3 -7.60 0.62 -27.19
CA CYS A 3 -6.57 0.00 -28.02
C CYS A 3 -7.21 -1.05 -28.92
N ILE A 4 -6.96 -0.99 -30.21
CA ILE A 4 -7.54 -1.84 -31.25
C ILE A 4 -6.43 -2.57 -32.00
N GLY A 5 -6.58 -3.87 -32.18
CA GLY A 5 -5.62 -4.68 -32.90
C GLY A 5 -5.86 -6.18 -32.72
N ASN A 6 -5.11 -7.03 -33.43
CA ASN A 6 -5.23 -8.45 -33.20
C ASN A 6 -4.71 -8.87 -31.79
N ARG A 7 -5.15 -10.03 -31.30
CA ARG A 7 -4.85 -10.54 -29.94
C ARG A 7 -3.35 -10.47 -29.58
N LYS A 8 -2.47 -10.80 -30.54
CA LYS A 8 -1.02 -10.79 -30.32
C LYS A 8 -0.50 -9.37 -30.10
N ARG A 9 -1.01 -8.40 -30.83
CA ARG A 9 -0.62 -6.98 -30.74
C ARG A 9 -1.15 -6.35 -29.46
N LEU A 10 -2.41 -6.61 -29.14
CA LEU A 10 -3.03 -6.15 -27.89
C LEU A 10 -2.28 -6.66 -26.66
N TYR A 11 -1.96 -7.96 -26.64
CA TYR A 11 -1.18 -8.56 -25.55
C TYR A 11 0.20 -7.91 -25.41
N GLN A 12 0.89 -7.65 -26.54
CA GLN A 12 2.19 -7.00 -26.50
C GLN A 12 2.08 -5.55 -25.99
N MET A 13 1.13 -4.78 -26.50
CA MET A 13 0.92 -3.39 -26.09
C MET A 13 0.58 -3.28 -24.60
N LEU A 14 -0.29 -4.17 -24.09
CA LEU A 14 -0.62 -4.20 -22.67
C LEU A 14 0.60 -4.54 -21.82
N LYS A 15 1.43 -5.51 -22.23
CA LYS A 15 2.69 -5.81 -21.55
C LYS A 15 3.60 -4.59 -21.47
N ASP A 16 3.79 -3.91 -22.59
CA ASP A 16 4.67 -2.74 -22.69
C ASP A 16 4.17 -1.61 -21.79
N MET A 17 2.87 -1.35 -21.78
CA MET A 17 2.25 -0.36 -20.90
C MET A 17 2.46 -0.72 -19.40
N ILE A 18 2.18 -1.96 -19.01
CA ILE A 18 2.37 -2.41 -17.62
C ILE A 18 3.83 -2.26 -17.21
N VAL A 19 4.76 -2.71 -18.05
CA VAL A 19 6.21 -2.59 -17.79
C VAL A 19 6.61 -1.13 -17.66
N GLN A 20 6.18 -0.27 -18.57
CA GLN A 20 6.50 1.15 -18.58
C GLN A 20 5.99 1.83 -17.31
N PHE A 21 4.71 1.65 -16.96
CA PHE A 21 4.15 2.22 -15.72
C PHE A 21 4.87 1.71 -14.47
N SER A 22 5.15 0.42 -14.38
CA SER A 22 5.81 -0.17 -13.22
C SER A 22 7.27 0.21 -13.06
N THR A 23 7.93 0.71 -14.12
CA THR A 23 9.34 1.13 -14.08
C THR A 23 9.53 2.63 -13.99
N THR A 24 8.53 3.41 -14.39
CA THR A 24 8.64 4.88 -14.44
C THR A 24 7.86 5.60 -13.35
N HIS A 25 6.90 4.90 -12.69
CA HIS A 25 6.08 5.47 -11.64
C HIS A 25 6.24 4.69 -10.34
N PHE A 26 6.23 5.43 -9.24
CA PHE A 26 6.30 4.83 -7.92
C PHE A 26 5.01 4.05 -7.63
N TYR A 27 5.14 2.86 -7.08
CA TYR A 27 4.02 1.92 -6.88
C TYR A 27 2.96 2.37 -5.85
N ARG A 28 3.23 3.43 -5.09
CA ARG A 28 2.24 4.04 -4.20
C ARG A 28 1.52 5.20 -4.87
N ASP A 29 2.16 5.89 -5.81
CA ASP A 29 1.54 7.00 -6.53
C ASP A 29 0.61 6.49 -7.64
N VAL A 30 1.00 5.36 -8.28
CA VAL A 30 0.25 4.77 -9.39
C VAL A 30 -0.04 3.30 -9.12
N LYS A 31 -1.29 2.99 -8.92
CA LYS A 31 -1.82 1.63 -8.79
C LYS A 31 -2.31 1.12 -10.15
N LEU A 32 -2.01 -0.13 -10.43
CA LEU A 32 -2.44 -0.79 -11.66
C LEU A 32 -3.52 -1.83 -11.34
N CYS A 33 -4.56 -1.86 -12.16
CA CYS A 33 -5.62 -2.86 -12.11
C CYS A 33 -5.72 -3.54 -13.45
N LEU A 34 -5.96 -4.85 -13.47
CA LEU A 34 -6.11 -5.65 -14.67
C LEU A 34 -7.39 -6.46 -14.59
N ILE A 35 -8.29 -6.23 -15.55
CA ILE A 35 -9.54 -6.97 -15.74
C ILE A 35 -9.41 -7.75 -17.03
N LEU A 36 -9.59 -9.06 -16.97
CA LEU A 36 -9.46 -9.95 -18.14
C LEU A 36 -10.36 -11.19 -18.00
N GLU A 37 -10.53 -11.90 -19.10
CA GLU A 37 -11.22 -13.19 -19.09
C GLU A 37 -10.33 -14.30 -18.52
N GLU A 38 -10.91 -15.29 -17.86
CA GLU A 38 -10.19 -16.39 -17.21
C GLU A 38 -9.23 -17.13 -18.17
N GLN A 39 -9.64 -17.27 -19.43
CA GLN A 39 -8.82 -17.90 -20.48
C GLN A 39 -7.51 -17.13 -20.79
N ASP A 40 -7.46 -15.86 -20.50
CA ASP A 40 -6.28 -15.00 -20.73
C ASP A 40 -5.39 -14.85 -19.47
N ALA A 41 -5.86 -15.32 -18.31
CA ALA A 41 -5.20 -15.13 -17.03
C ALA A 41 -3.77 -15.72 -16.98
N GLU A 42 -3.54 -16.86 -17.61
CA GLU A 42 -2.24 -17.52 -17.62
C GLU A 42 -1.14 -16.65 -18.24
N MET A 43 -1.47 -15.85 -19.25
CA MET A 43 -0.52 -14.96 -19.94
C MET A 43 -0.03 -13.81 -19.05
N PHE A 44 -0.77 -13.47 -18.01
CA PHE A 44 -0.48 -12.33 -17.12
C PHE A 44 -0.06 -12.74 -15.71
N THR A 45 0.26 -14.01 -15.46
CA THR A 45 0.68 -14.50 -14.13
C THR A 45 1.90 -13.77 -13.54
N TRP A 46 2.71 -13.13 -14.37
CA TRP A 46 3.88 -12.38 -13.97
C TRP A 46 3.55 -11.03 -13.31
N VAL A 47 2.38 -10.43 -13.57
CA VAL A 47 1.98 -9.13 -12.97
C VAL A 47 1.83 -9.23 -11.45
N ARG A 48 1.61 -10.43 -10.91
CA ARG A 48 1.54 -10.66 -9.46
C ARG A 48 2.82 -10.30 -8.69
N PHE A 49 3.95 -10.18 -9.38
CA PHE A 49 5.22 -9.80 -8.77
C PHE A 49 5.40 -8.27 -8.68
N LEU A 50 4.56 -7.50 -9.38
CA LEU A 50 4.66 -6.04 -9.41
C LEU A 50 3.92 -5.42 -8.22
N GLN A 51 4.59 -4.52 -7.52
CA GLN A 51 4.03 -3.82 -6.35
C GLN A 51 2.86 -2.90 -6.72
N ASN A 52 2.87 -2.33 -7.94
CA ASN A 52 1.78 -1.49 -8.44
C ASN A 52 0.41 -2.21 -8.46
N PHE A 53 0.39 -3.54 -8.52
CA PHE A 53 -0.86 -4.34 -8.46
C PHE A 53 -1.27 -4.70 -7.02
N GLN A 54 -0.53 -4.29 -6.00
CA GLN A 54 -0.89 -4.50 -4.61
C GLN A 54 -2.01 -3.52 -4.21
N ASN A 55 -3.08 -4.08 -3.64
CA ASN A 55 -4.13 -3.28 -3.03
C ASN A 55 -3.94 -3.34 -1.51
N ASP A 56 -3.53 -2.21 -0.94
CA ASP A 56 -3.22 -2.12 0.48
C ASP A 56 -4.48 -2.10 1.36
N TYR A 57 -5.66 -1.76 0.78
CA TYR A 57 -6.94 -1.73 1.49
C TYR A 57 -7.58 -3.12 1.61
N THR A 58 -7.50 -3.93 0.55
CA THR A 58 -8.12 -5.27 0.51
C THR A 58 -7.14 -6.39 0.84
N GLY A 59 -5.83 -6.11 0.84
CA GLY A 59 -4.77 -7.11 0.97
C GLY A 59 -4.65 -8.06 -0.23
N MET A 60 -5.40 -7.81 -1.31
CA MET A 60 -5.40 -8.62 -2.54
C MET A 60 -4.57 -7.95 -3.64
N ARG A 61 -4.40 -8.68 -4.74
CA ARG A 61 -3.87 -8.11 -5.97
C ARG A 61 -5.02 -7.58 -6.83
N ASN A 62 -4.81 -6.42 -7.46
CA ASN A 62 -5.77 -5.81 -8.40
C ASN A 62 -5.77 -6.55 -9.76
N ILE A 63 -5.96 -7.87 -9.74
CA ILE A 63 -6.02 -8.75 -10.91
C ILE A 63 -7.34 -9.49 -10.86
N MET A 64 -8.22 -9.21 -11.81
CA MET A 64 -9.61 -9.66 -11.87
C MET A 64 -9.77 -10.54 -13.11
N TYR A 65 -9.92 -11.85 -12.92
CA TYR A 65 -9.99 -12.81 -14.04
C TYR A 65 -11.05 -13.91 -13.83
N ASP A 66 -11.53 -14.11 -12.61
CA ASP A 66 -12.62 -15.00 -12.28
C ASP A 66 -13.80 -14.21 -11.68
N LEU A 67 -14.92 -14.88 -11.51
CA LEU A 67 -16.16 -14.23 -11.04
C LEU A 67 -15.99 -13.60 -9.65
N GLU A 68 -15.24 -14.23 -8.76
CA GLU A 68 -15.09 -13.76 -7.39
C GLU A 68 -14.13 -12.55 -7.32
N SER A 69 -12.95 -12.65 -7.94
CA SER A 69 -11.96 -11.57 -7.99
C SER A 69 -12.51 -10.36 -8.74
N THR A 70 -13.26 -10.59 -9.83
CA THR A 70 -13.88 -9.51 -10.62
C THR A 70 -14.95 -8.79 -9.82
N ARG A 71 -15.86 -9.51 -9.16
CA ARG A 71 -16.88 -8.90 -8.33
C ARG A 71 -16.28 -8.04 -7.22
N LYS A 72 -15.34 -8.59 -6.45
CA LYS A 72 -14.67 -7.86 -5.35
C LYS A 72 -13.86 -6.67 -5.84
N GLY A 73 -13.16 -6.82 -6.96
CA GLY A 73 -12.34 -5.77 -7.53
C GLY A 73 -13.17 -4.62 -8.11
N LEU A 74 -14.25 -4.91 -8.84
CA LEU A 74 -15.16 -3.89 -9.37
C LEU A 74 -15.91 -3.17 -8.26
N GLU A 75 -16.34 -3.88 -7.20
CA GLU A 75 -16.96 -3.29 -6.02
C GLU A 75 -16.00 -2.31 -5.32
N PHE A 76 -14.75 -2.72 -5.09
CA PHE A 76 -13.72 -1.85 -4.55
C PHE A 76 -13.49 -0.58 -5.40
N LEU A 77 -13.34 -0.73 -6.72
CA LEU A 77 -13.13 0.42 -7.62
C LEU A 77 -14.34 1.37 -7.62
N TYR A 78 -15.55 0.83 -7.53
CA TYR A 78 -16.78 1.62 -7.46
C TYR A 78 -16.88 2.39 -6.13
N GLU A 79 -16.64 1.73 -5.01
CA GLU A 79 -16.66 2.35 -3.67
C GLU A 79 -15.61 3.45 -3.56
N GLU A 80 -14.40 3.20 -4.04
CA GLU A 80 -13.31 4.18 -4.00
C GLU A 80 -13.58 5.39 -4.87
N LEU A 81 -14.14 5.20 -6.09
CA LEU A 81 -14.59 6.29 -6.95
C LEU A 81 -15.69 7.13 -6.29
N SER A 82 -16.70 6.47 -5.73
CA SER A 82 -17.79 7.14 -5.03
C SER A 82 -17.30 7.95 -3.83
N ARG A 83 -16.36 7.38 -3.06
CA ARG A 83 -15.74 8.07 -1.93
C ARG A 83 -14.99 9.33 -2.35
N ARG A 84 -14.26 9.28 -3.48
CA ARG A 84 -13.52 10.43 -4.01
C ARG A 84 -14.46 11.50 -4.59
N GLU A 85 -15.58 11.10 -5.19
CA GLU A 85 -16.63 12.01 -5.64
C GLU A 85 -17.26 12.77 -4.45
N ASP A 86 -17.62 12.06 -3.38
CA ASP A 86 -18.19 12.65 -2.15
C ASP A 86 -17.22 13.65 -1.49
N ALA A 87 -15.92 13.38 -1.55
CA ALA A 87 -14.88 14.28 -1.08
C ALA A 87 -14.64 15.48 -2.02
N SER A 88 -15.44 15.64 -3.10
CA SER A 88 -15.31 16.70 -4.12
C SER A 88 -13.94 16.75 -4.77
N GLY A 89 -13.27 15.63 -4.91
CA GLY A 89 -11.93 15.53 -5.50
C GLY A 89 -10.81 16.21 -4.71
N LYS A 90 -11.07 16.61 -3.47
CA LYS A 90 -10.06 17.25 -2.59
C LYS A 90 -9.34 16.19 -1.78
N GLY A 91 -8.08 15.95 -2.12
CA GLY A 91 -7.18 15.01 -1.43
C GLY A 91 -5.98 14.70 -2.30
N GLU A 92 -4.91 14.26 -1.67
CA GLU A 92 -3.81 13.60 -2.38
C GLU A 92 -4.20 12.12 -2.51
N TRP A 93 -4.47 11.69 -3.75
CA TRP A 93 -4.91 10.33 -4.06
C TRP A 93 -3.89 9.68 -4.98
N GLU A 94 -3.67 8.38 -4.78
CA GLU A 94 -2.99 7.57 -5.78
C GLU A 94 -3.82 7.50 -7.08
N ASP A 95 -3.16 7.53 -8.23
CA ASP A 95 -3.80 7.29 -9.51
C ASP A 95 -4.02 5.79 -9.76
N TYR A 96 -5.19 5.44 -10.27
CA TYR A 96 -5.51 4.08 -10.70
C TYR A 96 -5.52 3.99 -12.22
N ILE A 97 -4.70 3.11 -12.80
CA ILE A 97 -4.76 2.77 -14.21
C ILE A 97 -5.42 1.41 -14.34
N VAL A 98 -6.62 1.39 -14.89
CA VAL A 98 -7.46 0.20 -15.02
C VAL A 98 -7.38 -0.29 -16.46
N PHE A 99 -6.68 -1.39 -16.68
CA PHE A 99 -6.60 -2.08 -17.96
C PHE A 99 -7.75 -3.09 -18.07
N VAL A 100 -8.58 -2.92 -19.09
CA VAL A 100 -9.69 -3.84 -19.41
C VAL A 100 -9.31 -4.59 -20.69
N TYR A 101 -8.91 -5.84 -20.54
CA TYR A 101 -8.42 -6.65 -21.65
C TYR A 101 -9.50 -7.64 -22.09
N ARG A 102 -10.18 -7.33 -23.21
CA ARG A 102 -11.18 -8.19 -23.84
C ARG A 102 -12.24 -8.71 -22.85
N SER A 103 -12.68 -7.88 -21.93
CA SER A 103 -13.66 -8.25 -20.92
C SER A 103 -14.90 -7.40 -20.97
N SER A 104 -16.06 -8.04 -21.05
CA SER A 104 -17.37 -7.41 -21.02
C SER A 104 -17.91 -7.17 -19.60
N MET A 105 -17.24 -7.70 -18.57
CA MET A 105 -17.74 -7.71 -17.20
C MET A 105 -17.98 -6.32 -16.62
N ILE A 106 -17.18 -5.33 -17.06
CA ILE A 106 -17.35 -3.94 -16.59
C ILE A 106 -18.62 -3.29 -17.13
N GLN A 107 -19.10 -3.69 -18.31
CA GLN A 107 -20.27 -3.07 -18.97
C GLN A 107 -21.58 -3.28 -18.21
N THR A 108 -21.67 -4.34 -17.44
CA THR A 108 -22.86 -4.69 -16.63
C THR A 108 -22.79 -4.19 -15.19
N HIS A 109 -21.67 -3.57 -14.81
CA HIS A 109 -21.44 -3.07 -13.45
C HIS A 109 -21.72 -1.57 -13.35
N PRO A 110 -22.27 -1.04 -12.23
CA PRO A 110 -22.50 0.40 -12.04
C PRO A 110 -21.26 1.29 -12.24
N LEU A 111 -20.06 0.73 -12.12
CA LEU A 111 -18.80 1.41 -12.42
C LEU A 111 -18.76 1.95 -13.86
N ALA A 112 -19.46 1.31 -14.82
CA ALA A 112 -19.50 1.77 -16.21
C ALA A 112 -20.01 3.21 -16.33
N ASP A 113 -20.97 3.60 -15.50
CA ASP A 113 -21.56 4.95 -15.50
C ASP A 113 -20.57 6.02 -15.02
N TYR A 114 -19.54 5.61 -14.27
CA TYR A 114 -18.50 6.50 -13.77
C TYR A 114 -17.35 6.74 -14.75
N ILE A 115 -17.18 5.90 -15.76
CA ILE A 115 -16.01 5.95 -16.66
C ILE A 115 -15.83 7.33 -17.32
N ALA A 116 -16.92 7.99 -17.69
CA ALA A 116 -16.88 9.31 -18.32
C ALA A 116 -16.17 10.37 -17.47
N LYS A 117 -16.39 10.36 -16.17
CA LYS A 117 -15.85 11.33 -15.21
C LYS A 117 -14.74 10.78 -14.31
N ALA A 118 -14.43 9.51 -14.40
CA ALA A 118 -13.46 8.82 -13.56
C ALA A 118 -12.08 9.49 -13.51
N LYS A 119 -11.66 10.11 -14.63
CA LYS A 119 -10.40 10.84 -14.73
C LYS A 119 -10.29 12.02 -13.74
N GLU A 120 -11.39 12.64 -13.38
CA GLU A 120 -11.43 13.76 -12.43
C GLU A 120 -11.07 13.30 -11.00
N TYR A 121 -11.20 11.99 -10.75
CA TYR A 121 -10.95 11.34 -9.47
C TYR A 121 -9.70 10.44 -9.48
N GLY A 122 -8.81 10.59 -10.49
CA GLY A 122 -7.56 9.85 -10.60
C GLY A 122 -7.72 8.41 -11.13
N PHE A 123 -8.82 8.10 -11.86
CA PHE A 123 -8.99 6.79 -12.48
C PHE A 123 -8.91 6.87 -14.00
N HIS A 124 -8.01 6.08 -14.57
CA HIS A 124 -7.71 6.08 -16.00
C HIS A 124 -8.00 4.70 -16.60
N PHE A 125 -9.03 4.60 -17.44
CA PHE A 125 -9.42 3.35 -18.09
C PHE A 125 -8.78 3.20 -19.45
N VAL A 126 -8.20 2.01 -19.71
CA VAL A 126 -7.62 1.63 -21.01
C VAL A 126 -8.23 0.30 -21.43
N PHE A 127 -9.00 0.33 -22.51
CA PHE A 127 -9.70 -0.82 -23.07
C PHE A 127 -8.90 -1.44 -24.20
N PHE A 128 -8.86 -2.76 -24.29
CA PHE A 128 -8.16 -3.52 -25.31
C PHE A 128 -9.14 -4.46 -26.00
N GLU A 129 -9.48 -4.16 -27.25
CA GLU A 129 -10.45 -4.93 -28.02
C GLU A 129 -9.94 -5.21 -29.45
N GLU A 130 -10.38 -6.34 -30.02
CA GLU A 130 -9.99 -6.69 -31.39
C GLU A 130 -10.70 -5.83 -32.44
N TYR A 131 -11.89 -5.33 -32.10
CA TYR A 131 -12.73 -4.53 -33.01
C TYR A 131 -13.16 -3.23 -32.34
N GLU A 132 -13.26 -2.19 -33.16
CA GLU A 132 -13.63 -0.85 -32.69
C GLU A 132 -15.02 -0.81 -32.05
N GLU A 133 -15.95 -1.61 -32.56
CA GLU A 133 -17.34 -1.68 -32.11
C GLU A 133 -17.50 -2.26 -30.69
N LEU A 134 -16.48 -2.97 -30.20
CA LEU A 134 -16.46 -3.55 -28.86
C LEU A 134 -15.91 -2.58 -27.80
N LEU A 135 -15.29 -1.49 -28.23
CA LEU A 135 -14.76 -0.50 -27.30
C LEU A 135 -15.88 0.22 -26.56
N HIS A 136 -15.57 0.59 -25.33
CA HIS A 136 -16.45 1.40 -24.52
C HIS A 136 -16.69 2.78 -25.17
N SER A 137 -17.94 3.27 -25.18
CA SER A 137 -18.36 4.52 -25.85
C SER A 137 -17.59 5.76 -25.37
N GLU A 138 -17.18 5.76 -24.09
CA GLU A 138 -16.45 6.88 -23.47
C GLU A 138 -14.96 6.95 -23.83
N CYS A 139 -14.49 6.14 -24.77
CA CYS A 139 -13.12 6.23 -25.26
C CYS A 139 -12.90 7.48 -26.10
N GLN A 140 -12.29 8.52 -25.54
CA GLN A 140 -11.99 9.78 -26.23
C GLN A 140 -10.82 9.66 -27.22
N LYS A 141 -9.91 8.71 -27.00
CA LYS A 141 -8.76 8.43 -27.90
C LYS A 141 -8.73 6.96 -28.23
N ARG A 142 -8.35 6.66 -29.47
CA ARG A 142 -8.17 5.29 -29.97
C ARG A 142 -6.74 5.08 -30.43
N ILE A 143 -6.17 3.96 -30.06
CA ILE A 143 -4.85 3.49 -30.46
C ILE A 143 -5.06 2.33 -31.42
N PHE A 144 -4.68 2.49 -32.68
CA PHE A 144 -4.74 1.44 -33.68
C PHE A 144 -3.36 0.79 -33.82
N LEU A 145 -3.31 -0.53 -33.69
CA LEU A 145 -2.09 -1.32 -33.81
C LEU A 145 -2.06 -2.03 -35.16
N HIS A 146 -0.97 -1.92 -35.90
CA HIS A 146 -0.83 -2.59 -37.17
C HIS A 146 -0.56 -4.08 -37.02
N ASP A 147 -1.17 -4.92 -37.84
CA ASP A 147 -1.09 -6.38 -37.72
C ASP A 147 0.29 -6.95 -38.04
N ASN A 148 0.98 -6.39 -39.01
CA ASN A 148 2.23 -6.92 -39.56
C ASN A 148 3.49 -6.22 -39.01
N GLU A 149 3.34 -5.06 -38.37
CA GLU A 149 4.43 -4.24 -37.89
C GLU A 149 4.24 -3.89 -36.42
N TRP A 150 5.34 -3.61 -35.70
CA TRP A 150 5.30 -3.10 -34.33
C TRP A 150 5.13 -1.58 -34.32
N THR A 151 4.10 -1.12 -35.02
CA THR A 151 3.75 0.29 -35.21
C THR A 151 2.27 0.50 -34.92
N GLY A 152 1.92 1.72 -34.59
CA GLY A 152 0.54 2.12 -34.37
C GLY A 152 0.36 3.62 -34.50
N TYR A 153 -0.88 4.06 -34.37
CA TYR A 153 -1.21 5.49 -34.33
C TYR A 153 -2.32 5.76 -33.31
N VAL A 154 -2.31 6.97 -32.79
CA VAL A 154 -3.33 7.48 -31.90
C VAL A 154 -4.24 8.40 -32.64
N GLN A 155 -5.55 8.17 -32.54
CA GLN A 155 -6.59 8.98 -33.16
C GLN A 155 -7.48 9.62 -32.10
N ASP A 156 -7.82 10.87 -32.29
CA ASP A 156 -8.87 11.54 -31.55
C ASP A 156 -10.24 11.13 -32.06
N VAL A 157 -11.15 10.70 -31.19
CA VAL A 157 -12.46 10.18 -31.57
C VAL A 157 -13.38 11.29 -32.05
N ALA A 158 -13.30 12.48 -31.45
CA ALA A 158 -14.19 13.59 -31.78
C ALA A 158 -13.87 14.22 -33.15
N THR A 159 -12.59 14.34 -33.50
CA THR A 159 -12.13 14.97 -34.74
C THR A 159 -11.81 13.97 -35.85
N GLY A 160 -11.54 12.70 -35.48
CA GLY A 160 -11.04 11.70 -36.40
C GLY A 160 -9.57 11.92 -36.83
N GLU A 161 -8.89 12.91 -36.24
CA GLU A 161 -7.52 13.27 -36.59
C GLU A 161 -6.50 12.31 -35.96
N VAL A 162 -5.46 11.96 -36.73
CA VAL A 162 -4.33 11.18 -36.21
C VAL A 162 -3.39 12.11 -35.46
N LEU A 163 -3.38 11.97 -34.15
CA LEU A 163 -2.57 12.81 -33.24
C LEU A 163 -1.08 12.44 -33.27
N GLN A 164 -0.80 11.14 -33.34
CA GLN A 164 0.58 10.63 -33.23
C GLN A 164 0.70 9.26 -33.89
N ARG A 165 1.87 9.02 -34.50
CA ARG A 165 2.31 7.69 -34.96
C ARG A 165 3.47 7.24 -34.06
N PHE A 166 3.55 5.95 -33.73
CA PHE A 166 4.57 5.42 -32.85
C PHE A 166 5.02 4.02 -33.26
N THR A 167 6.17 3.61 -32.76
CA THR A 167 6.69 2.25 -32.80
C THR A 167 6.75 1.71 -31.37
N TYR A 168 6.59 0.41 -31.19
CA TYR A 168 6.74 -0.26 -29.90
C TYR A 168 7.54 -1.55 -30.08
N GLU A 169 8.19 -1.98 -29.03
CA GLU A 169 9.11 -3.12 -29.09
C GLU A 169 8.43 -4.44 -28.75
N TYR A 170 8.99 -5.53 -29.25
CA TYR A 170 8.58 -6.86 -28.88
C TYR A 170 9.38 -7.32 -27.68
N VAL A 171 8.71 -7.49 -26.52
CA VAL A 171 9.31 -8.03 -25.30
C VAL A 171 8.74 -9.43 -25.06
N THR A 172 9.62 -10.40 -24.79
CA THR A 172 9.21 -11.78 -24.53
C THR A 172 8.60 -11.92 -23.14
N GLY A 173 7.69 -12.87 -22.95
CA GLY A 173 7.12 -13.16 -21.63
C GLY A 173 8.18 -13.54 -20.58
N LYS A 174 9.31 -14.15 -21.00
CA LYS A 174 10.42 -14.51 -20.12
C LYS A 174 11.17 -13.27 -19.60
N GLU A 175 11.39 -12.28 -20.46
CA GLU A 175 12.06 -11.03 -20.08
C GLU A 175 11.20 -10.22 -19.11
N VAL A 176 9.92 -10.10 -19.42
CA VAL A 176 8.97 -9.38 -18.57
C VAL A 176 8.85 -10.05 -17.19
N ARG A 177 8.76 -11.37 -17.15
CA ARG A 177 8.73 -12.11 -15.88
C ARG A 177 9.99 -11.88 -15.06
N LYS A 178 11.16 -11.97 -15.69
CA LYS A 178 12.45 -11.71 -15.02
C LYS A 178 12.55 -10.28 -14.47
N LEU A 179 12.01 -9.30 -15.20
CA LEU A 179 11.93 -7.92 -14.74
C LEU A 179 10.99 -7.80 -13.53
N ALA A 180 9.80 -8.37 -13.62
CA ALA A 180 8.81 -8.33 -12.55
C ALA A 180 9.31 -8.99 -11.25
N GLU A 181 9.99 -10.14 -11.38
CA GLU A 181 10.64 -10.82 -10.24
C GLU A 181 11.73 -9.95 -9.58
N LYS A 182 12.49 -9.18 -10.36
CA LYS A 182 13.45 -8.21 -9.82
C LYS A 182 12.77 -7.03 -9.12
N LEU A 183 11.70 -6.49 -9.70
CA LEU A 183 10.96 -5.39 -9.12
C LEU A 183 10.21 -5.82 -7.85
N ALA A 184 9.84 -7.09 -7.71
CA ALA A 184 9.21 -7.61 -6.50
C ALA A 184 10.03 -7.40 -5.23
N CYS A 185 11.36 -7.34 -5.35
CA CYS A 185 12.29 -7.16 -4.22
C CYS A 185 12.63 -5.68 -3.96
N VAL A 186 12.10 -4.76 -4.77
CA VAL A 186 12.36 -3.32 -4.61
C VAL A 186 11.33 -2.74 -3.67
N TYR A 187 11.74 -2.52 -2.43
CA TYR A 187 10.99 -1.72 -1.48
C TYR A 187 11.65 -0.35 -1.37
N VAL A 188 10.87 0.68 -1.52
CA VAL A 188 11.30 2.04 -1.20
C VAL A 188 10.74 2.37 0.18
N ASP A 189 11.62 2.44 1.17
CA ASP A 189 11.25 3.06 2.44
C ASP A 189 10.97 4.53 2.15
N GLU A 190 9.72 4.92 2.31
CA GLU A 190 9.38 6.33 2.31
C GLU A 190 9.99 6.96 3.55
N VAL A 191 11.18 7.48 3.37
CA VAL A 191 11.59 8.63 4.16
C VAL A 191 10.68 9.75 3.66
N ASN A 192 9.64 10.05 4.43
CA ASN A 192 8.76 11.18 4.18
C ASN A 192 9.65 12.42 4.12
N LEU A 193 10.02 12.85 2.91
CA LEU A 193 10.94 13.98 2.69
C LEU A 193 10.39 15.27 3.28
N GLU A 194 9.09 15.37 3.47
CA GLU A 194 8.44 16.53 4.11
C GLU A 194 8.43 16.45 5.64
N ASN A 195 8.45 15.25 6.24
CA ASN A 195 8.35 15.12 7.70
C ASN A 195 9.49 14.32 8.35
N ASN A 196 10.42 13.69 7.63
CA ASN A 196 11.50 12.83 8.17
C ASN A 196 11.05 11.89 9.31
N LEU A 197 9.81 11.41 9.25
CA LEU A 197 9.26 10.46 10.20
C LEU A 197 9.46 9.05 9.66
N THR A 198 10.23 8.25 10.34
CA THR A 198 10.26 6.80 10.15
C THR A 198 8.87 6.25 10.44
N SER A 199 8.24 5.60 9.45
CA SER A 199 6.90 5.02 9.60
C SER A 199 6.84 3.93 10.68
N ASN A 200 7.95 3.25 10.90
CA ASN A 200 8.12 2.23 11.93
C ASN A 200 9.54 2.31 12.51
N ILE A 201 9.65 2.27 13.81
CA ILE A 201 10.92 2.13 14.52
C ILE A 201 10.83 0.94 15.46
N SER A 202 11.81 0.06 15.42
CA SER A 202 11.89 -1.04 16.36
C SER A 202 12.41 -0.57 17.72
N LEU A 203 12.06 -1.30 18.78
CA LEU A 203 12.59 -1.00 20.13
C LEU A 203 14.12 -1.06 20.15
N TYR A 204 14.74 -1.91 19.35
CA TYR A 204 16.20 -2.02 19.23
C TYR A 204 16.84 -0.76 18.66
N GLU A 205 16.27 -0.24 17.59
CA GLU A 205 16.69 1.04 16.98
C GLU A 205 16.49 2.20 17.96
N LEU A 206 15.33 2.22 18.65
CA LEU A 206 15.02 3.24 19.64
C LEU A 206 16.01 3.23 20.81
N LEU A 207 16.45 2.05 21.24
CA LEU A 207 17.47 1.87 22.28
C LEU A 207 18.90 1.92 21.76
N LYS A 208 19.10 2.08 20.43
CA LYS A 208 20.39 2.10 19.73
C LYS A 208 21.24 0.85 20.01
N ILE A 209 20.62 -0.33 19.87
CA ILE A 209 21.24 -1.64 20.02
C ILE A 209 20.91 -2.53 18.82
N HIS A 210 21.73 -3.50 18.53
CA HIS A 210 21.51 -4.49 17.46
C HIS A 210 21.10 -5.86 18.01
N THR A 211 21.47 -6.15 19.24
CA THR A 211 21.17 -7.43 19.90
C THR A 211 20.72 -7.22 21.35
N PRO A 212 19.92 -8.12 21.92
CA PRO A 212 19.52 -8.04 23.33
C PRO A 212 20.71 -8.03 24.32
N TYR A 213 21.85 -8.59 23.92
CA TYR A 213 23.05 -8.66 24.77
C TYR A 213 23.72 -7.28 24.96
N GLU A 214 23.43 -6.32 24.06
CA GLU A 214 23.94 -4.94 24.13
C GLU A 214 23.15 -4.05 25.09
N LEU A 215 22.05 -4.56 25.67
CA LEU A 215 21.19 -3.80 26.59
C LEU A 215 21.92 -3.27 27.82
N ASN A 216 22.97 -3.95 28.28
CA ASN A 216 23.76 -3.53 29.46
C ASN A 216 22.87 -3.13 30.66
N LEU A 217 21.88 -3.96 31.01
CA LEU A 217 20.85 -3.64 32.00
C LEU A 217 21.42 -3.14 33.34
N LYS A 218 22.51 -3.77 33.83
CA LYS A 218 23.14 -3.37 35.07
C LYS A 218 23.66 -1.92 35.04
N GLU A 219 24.21 -1.50 33.90
CA GLU A 219 24.70 -0.15 33.73
C GLU A 219 23.56 0.86 33.61
N ARG A 220 22.50 0.52 32.87
CA ARG A 220 21.31 1.36 32.70
C ARG A 220 20.62 1.55 34.06
N TRP A 221 20.38 0.49 34.81
CA TRP A 221 19.75 0.54 36.12
C TRP A 221 20.59 1.26 37.17
N SER A 222 21.92 1.19 37.10
CA SER A 222 22.79 1.93 38.02
C SER A 222 22.78 3.45 37.80
N LYS A 223 22.36 3.88 36.60
CA LYS A 223 22.25 5.30 36.21
C LYS A 223 20.84 5.85 36.41
N SER A 224 19.84 4.98 36.62
CA SER A 224 18.47 5.40 36.80
C SER A 224 18.30 6.18 38.10
N ARG A 225 17.47 7.23 38.05
CA ARG A 225 17.13 8.12 39.17
C ARG A 225 15.64 8.39 39.12
N ILE A 226 14.86 7.46 39.63
CA ILE A 226 13.39 7.52 39.60
C ILE A 226 12.86 8.74 40.40
N ASP A 227 13.59 9.20 41.38
CA ASP A 227 13.30 10.40 42.18
C ASP A 227 13.43 11.71 41.37
N GLU A 228 14.18 11.68 40.30
CA GLU A 228 14.40 12.82 39.40
C GLU A 228 13.56 12.75 38.11
N SER A 229 13.50 11.57 37.47
CA SER A 229 12.81 11.37 36.18
C SER A 229 12.47 9.90 35.96
N MET A 230 11.32 9.68 35.32
CA MET A 230 10.88 8.38 34.76
C MET A 230 10.85 8.40 33.23
N ALA A 231 11.69 9.21 32.62
CA ALA A 231 11.74 9.35 31.17
C ALA A 231 12.20 8.06 30.48
N ALA A 232 11.35 7.50 29.65
CA ALA A 232 11.66 6.36 28.80
C ALA A 232 11.37 6.69 27.33
N PRO A 233 12.20 6.20 26.39
CA PRO A 233 11.99 6.44 24.98
C PRO A 233 10.68 5.80 24.51
N LEU A 234 9.86 6.57 23.81
CA LEU A 234 8.55 6.18 23.29
C LEU A 234 8.56 6.00 21.76
N GLY A 235 9.34 6.79 21.06
CA GLY A 235 9.39 6.83 19.62
C GLY A 235 10.36 7.89 19.11
N VAL A 236 10.25 8.24 17.83
CA VAL A 236 11.03 9.32 17.21
C VAL A 236 10.10 10.35 16.57
N LYS A 237 10.58 11.58 16.47
CA LYS A 237 9.96 12.65 15.69
C LYS A 237 10.84 13.01 14.49
N SER A 238 10.39 13.96 13.68
CA SER A 238 11.13 14.43 12.51
C SER A 238 12.61 14.71 12.85
N GLY A 239 13.53 14.19 12.01
CA GLY A 239 14.99 14.32 12.22
C GLY A 239 15.58 13.28 13.18
N ASP A 240 14.96 12.11 13.35
CA ASP A 240 15.42 10.99 14.19
C ASP A 240 15.63 11.36 15.67
N GLU A 241 15.03 12.46 16.12
CA GLU A 241 15.08 12.86 17.52
C GLU A 241 14.17 11.96 18.35
N ILE A 242 14.74 11.29 19.38
CA ILE A 242 14.00 10.39 20.26
C ILE A 242 13.03 11.20 21.13
N VAL A 243 11.77 10.79 21.12
CA VAL A 243 10.74 11.32 22.01
C VAL A 243 10.71 10.49 23.27
N TYR A 244 10.85 11.14 24.42
CA TYR A 244 10.74 10.52 25.72
C TYR A 244 9.39 10.85 26.36
N LEU A 245 8.77 9.85 26.92
CA LEU A 245 7.63 10.04 27.83
C LEU A 245 8.11 9.88 29.27
N ASP A 246 7.92 10.92 30.05
CA ASP A 246 8.27 10.95 31.47
C ASP A 246 7.00 11.05 32.33
N ILE A 247 6.64 9.93 32.97
CA ILE A 247 5.45 9.85 33.81
C ILE A 247 5.70 10.31 35.27
N HIS A 248 6.84 10.95 35.50
CA HIS A 248 7.10 11.58 36.79
C HIS A 248 6.16 12.77 36.99
N GLU A 249 5.68 12.98 38.24
CA GLU A 249 4.69 14.02 38.57
C GLU A 249 5.15 15.45 38.22
N LYS A 250 6.47 15.69 38.21
CA LYS A 250 7.08 16.99 37.87
C LYS A 250 7.30 17.20 36.38
N ALA A 251 7.01 16.20 35.55
CA ALA A 251 7.20 16.25 34.11
C ALA A 251 5.85 16.16 33.37
N HIS A 252 5.59 15.09 32.62
CA HIS A 252 4.32 14.92 31.91
C HIS A 252 3.16 14.50 32.82
N GLY A 253 3.45 14.12 34.07
CA GLY A 253 2.47 13.70 35.07
C GLY A 253 2.19 12.21 35.06
N PRO A 254 1.63 11.67 36.21
CA PRO A 254 1.47 10.25 36.41
C PRO A 254 0.27 9.64 35.67
N HIS A 255 -0.51 10.43 34.95
CA HIS A 255 -1.70 9.98 34.26
C HIS A 255 -1.60 10.23 32.76
N GLY A 256 -2.01 9.23 31.98
CA GLY A 256 -2.06 9.32 30.51
C GLY A 256 -3.28 8.64 29.94
N LEU A 257 -3.75 9.14 28.80
CA LEU A 257 -4.82 8.53 28.03
C LEU A 257 -4.30 8.22 26.62
N VAL A 258 -4.43 6.96 26.19
CA VAL A 258 -4.12 6.53 24.84
C VAL A 258 -5.42 6.19 24.14
N ALA A 259 -5.76 6.97 23.11
CA ALA A 259 -6.97 6.77 22.32
C ALA A 259 -6.63 6.56 20.83
N GLY A 260 -7.46 5.82 20.14
CA GLY A 260 -7.32 5.55 18.69
C GLY A 260 -8.29 4.46 18.24
N THR A 261 -8.48 4.32 16.95
CA THR A 261 -9.34 3.30 16.34
C THR A 261 -8.73 1.89 16.49
N THR A 262 -9.51 0.86 16.20
CA THR A 262 -9.00 -0.52 16.14
C THR A 262 -7.94 -0.62 15.04
N GLY A 263 -6.81 -1.28 15.32
CA GLY A 263 -5.69 -1.40 14.37
C GLY A 263 -4.73 -0.20 14.33
N SER A 264 -4.95 0.86 15.10
CA SER A 264 -4.08 2.06 15.12
C SER A 264 -2.77 1.91 15.90
N GLY A 265 -2.41 0.72 16.37
CA GLY A 265 -1.17 0.47 17.11
C GLY A 265 -1.18 0.84 18.60
N LYS A 266 -2.36 1.13 19.20
CA LYS A 266 -2.44 1.47 20.64
C LYS A 266 -1.78 0.43 21.55
N SER A 267 -2.01 -0.84 21.28
CA SER A 267 -1.44 -1.94 22.05
C SER A 267 0.07 -2.01 21.89
N GLU A 268 0.55 -1.83 20.67
CA GLU A 268 1.98 -1.87 20.34
C GLU A 268 2.75 -0.75 21.05
N ILE A 269 2.22 0.47 21.04
CA ILE A 269 2.89 1.59 21.71
C ILE A 269 2.95 1.42 23.22
N ILE A 270 1.91 0.83 23.83
CA ILE A 270 1.89 0.54 25.27
C ILE A 270 2.90 -0.56 25.60
N GLN A 271 2.97 -1.64 24.80
CA GLN A 271 3.94 -2.71 24.99
C GLN A 271 5.38 -2.20 24.86
N SER A 272 5.66 -1.43 23.82
CA SER A 272 6.97 -0.83 23.58
C SER A 272 7.37 0.09 24.73
N TYR A 273 6.44 0.86 25.28
CA TYR A 273 6.69 1.74 26.40
C TYR A 273 6.95 0.99 27.70
N ILE A 274 6.19 -0.07 27.99
CA ILE A 274 6.42 -0.95 29.15
C ILE A 274 7.81 -1.58 29.07
N LEU A 275 8.19 -2.11 27.91
CA LEU A 275 9.53 -2.68 27.69
C LEU A 275 10.62 -1.63 27.84
N SER A 276 10.38 -0.43 27.33
CA SER A 276 11.30 0.70 27.46
C SER A 276 11.53 1.08 28.91
N LEU A 277 10.49 1.14 29.72
CA LEU A 277 10.60 1.37 31.16
C LEU A 277 11.36 0.25 31.86
N ALA A 278 11.00 -1.03 31.57
CA ALA A 278 11.64 -2.20 32.19
C ALA A 278 13.14 -2.30 31.88
N VAL A 279 13.56 -1.84 30.68
CA VAL A 279 14.98 -1.81 30.29
C VAL A 279 15.75 -0.68 30.99
N ASN A 280 15.11 0.47 31.21
CA ASN A 280 15.80 1.65 31.74
C ASN A 280 15.77 1.77 33.27
N PHE A 281 14.81 1.14 33.93
CA PHE A 281 14.64 1.24 35.41
C PHE A 281 14.72 -0.12 36.07
N HIS A 282 15.29 -0.12 37.27
CA HIS A 282 15.48 -1.36 38.05
C HIS A 282 14.13 -1.95 38.53
N PRO A 283 13.95 -3.29 38.53
CA PRO A 283 12.70 -3.92 39.00
C PRO A 283 12.27 -3.61 40.42
N TYR A 284 13.18 -3.17 41.28
CA TYR A 284 12.85 -2.69 42.64
C TYR A 284 12.34 -1.25 42.67
N GLU A 285 12.52 -0.50 41.57
CA GLU A 285 12.10 0.89 41.47
C GLU A 285 10.78 1.03 40.71
N VAL A 286 10.60 0.23 39.63
CA VAL A 286 9.41 0.26 38.79
C VAL A 286 8.78 -1.12 38.70
N GLY A 287 7.53 -1.22 39.18
CA GLY A 287 6.68 -2.37 39.00
C GLY A 287 5.49 -2.05 38.11
N PHE A 288 4.95 -3.05 37.40
CA PHE A 288 3.81 -2.89 36.52
C PHE A 288 2.60 -3.67 37.04
N LEU A 289 1.46 -3.00 37.12
CA LEU A 289 0.17 -3.64 37.36
C LEU A 289 -0.68 -3.46 36.11
N LEU A 290 -0.98 -4.55 35.37
CA LEU A 290 -1.75 -4.53 34.15
C LEU A 290 -3.13 -5.14 34.37
N ILE A 291 -4.17 -4.34 34.14
CA ILE A 291 -5.56 -4.80 34.18
C ILE A 291 -6.03 -4.89 32.73
N ILE A 292 -6.15 -6.11 32.19
CA ILE A 292 -6.39 -6.36 30.78
C ILE A 292 -7.70 -7.14 30.61
N ARG A 293 -8.49 -6.71 29.64
CA ARG A 293 -9.77 -7.36 29.29
C ARG A 293 -9.62 -8.45 28.20
N VAL A 294 -8.44 -8.58 27.56
CA VAL A 294 -8.19 -9.45 26.39
C VAL A 294 -7.02 -10.39 26.65
N VAL A 295 -7.18 -11.66 26.32
CA VAL A 295 -6.31 -12.79 26.70
C VAL A 295 -4.95 -12.83 25.98
N GLU A 296 -4.79 -12.10 24.86
CA GLU A 296 -3.63 -12.24 23.96
C GLU A 296 -2.29 -11.70 24.49
N TRP A 297 -2.29 -10.94 25.58
CA TRP A 297 -1.08 -10.29 26.12
C TRP A 297 -0.30 -11.14 27.13
N GLN A 298 -0.87 -12.24 27.62
CA GLN A 298 -0.31 -13.02 28.73
C GLN A 298 1.04 -13.66 28.41
N ASP A 299 1.28 -14.05 27.15
CA ASP A 299 2.49 -14.79 26.79
C ASP A 299 3.70 -13.87 26.53
N TYR A 300 3.48 -12.63 26.14
CA TYR A 300 4.55 -11.66 25.86
C TYR A 300 5.12 -11.00 27.11
N LEU A 301 4.34 -10.85 28.17
CA LEU A 301 4.71 -10.09 29.37
C LEU A 301 5.19 -10.96 30.57
N LYS A 302 5.12 -12.27 30.46
CA LYS A 302 5.61 -13.22 31.47
C LYS A 302 7.11 -13.10 31.76
N ILE A 303 7.87 -12.49 30.89
CA ILE A 303 9.34 -12.38 31.00
C ILE A 303 9.77 -11.23 31.91
N CYS A 304 8.92 -10.26 32.17
CA CYS A 304 9.26 -9.02 32.90
C CYS A 304 8.65 -8.99 34.30
N HIS A 305 8.73 -9.89 35.16
CA HIS A 305 8.19 -9.82 36.56
C HIS A 305 6.97 -8.89 36.74
N ILE A 306 6.05 -8.94 35.75
CA ILE A 306 4.86 -8.09 35.68
C ILE A 306 3.73 -8.84 36.39
N TYR A 307 3.15 -8.24 37.42
CA TYR A 307 1.96 -8.76 38.06
C TYR A 307 0.73 -8.51 37.19
N LEU A 308 0.13 -9.61 36.69
CA LEU A 308 -1.11 -9.56 35.90
C LEU A 308 -2.28 -9.92 36.83
N GLU A 309 -3.21 -9.00 37.06
CA GLU A 309 -4.47 -9.29 37.72
C GLU A 309 -5.59 -9.31 36.67
N GLN A 310 -6.27 -10.46 36.54
CA GLN A 310 -7.45 -10.60 35.70
C GLN A 310 -8.69 -10.17 36.46
N SER A 311 -9.36 -9.12 36.05
CA SER A 311 -10.74 -8.88 36.46
C SER A 311 -11.68 -9.80 35.68
N GLN A 312 -12.21 -10.83 36.29
CA GLN A 312 -13.37 -11.56 35.81
C GLN A 312 -14.62 -10.70 36.07
N THR A 313 -15.20 -10.14 35.02
CA THR A 313 -16.60 -9.72 35.02
C THR A 313 -17.22 -10.07 33.67
#